data_6781e608057e2366c326604216e61072
#
_entry.id   6781e608057e2366c326604216e61072
#
_cell.length_a   1.000
_cell.length_b   1.000
_cell.length_c   1.000
_cell.angle_alpha   90.00
_cell.angle_beta   90.00
_cell.angle_gamma   90.00
#
_symmetry.space_group_name_H-M   'P 1'
#
loop_
_entity.id
_entity.type
_entity.pdbx_description
1 polymer ?
#
loop_
_entity_poly.entity_id
_entity_poly.type
_entity_poly.pdbx_seq_one_letter_code
_entity_poly.pdbx_strand_id
1 'polypeptide(L)'
;MKTSLLPIVLLLTTTQLFAQGDIAKLKEKINAEADKIEQQCITWRRDFHQNPELGNSETRTAKIIADHLKKLGLDVKEGVAKTGVVGILKGGKPGPCIALRADIDALPIIEKTNLPFASKQKAIYNGQEVGVMHACGHDTHTAMLMSVAEILAGMKSDIKGSVKFIFQPAEEGPPEGEEGGAALMVKEGVMENPKVDVIFGLHIESAIEVGTIEYKPGAFMASSDWFHIVVKGKGSHGSQPWLGIDPIQVSAQIIEGLQNIVSRQSELTKAPVVITVGKINGGVRSNIIPEECVMDGTIRILDNNMQQEVQEKIKWTATKIAEASGATAEVSIDTKTLVTYNTPELVKKMIPSLQSAAGINNVKEREWVTGAEDFSYYGTKAPAFFFYLGGMKKGRDPKLAPPHHTAAFEIDESGMKTGIKAFCDLVIDYMNSK
;
A
#
# COMPACT_ATOMS: atom_id res chain seq x y z
N MET A 1 3.62 -38.80 -53.15
CA MET A 1 4.52 -38.27 -52.12
C MET A 1 3.66 -37.95 -50.88
N LYS A 2 3.71 -38.82 -49.84
CA LYS A 2 3.05 -38.57 -48.56
C LYS A 2 4.14 -38.12 -47.58
N THR A 3 4.18 -36.84 -47.31
CA THR A 3 5.08 -36.27 -46.28
C THR A 3 4.46 -36.42 -44.90
N SER A 4 5.15 -37.14 -44.03
CA SER A 4 4.77 -37.38 -42.65
C SER A 4 5.00 -36.13 -41.80
N LEU A 5 3.91 -35.56 -41.24
CA LEU A 5 3.89 -34.38 -40.34
C LEU A 5 3.61 -34.79 -38.88
N LEU A 6 4.08 -35.94 -38.41
CA LEU A 6 3.65 -36.49 -37.10
C LEU A 6 4.66 -36.45 -35.91
N PRO A 7 5.92 -36.03 -35.95
CA PRO A 7 6.73 -36.06 -34.73
C PRO A 7 6.80 -34.75 -33.93
N ILE A 8 6.42 -33.58 -34.50
CA ILE A 8 6.64 -32.27 -33.82
C ILE A 8 5.59 -32.00 -32.72
N VAL A 9 4.36 -32.46 -32.88
CA VAL A 9 3.27 -32.24 -31.90
C VAL A 9 3.50 -33.08 -30.63
N LEU A 10 4.07 -34.28 -30.74
CA LEU A 10 4.31 -35.18 -29.59
C LEU A 10 5.45 -34.69 -28.69
N LEU A 11 6.45 -33.99 -29.21
CA LEU A 11 7.58 -33.46 -28.44
C LEU A 11 7.17 -32.23 -27.61
N LEU A 12 6.24 -31.38 -28.12
CA LEU A 12 5.75 -30.20 -27.42
C LEU A 12 4.82 -30.57 -26.23
N THR A 13 4.03 -31.65 -26.36
CA THR A 13 3.12 -32.09 -25.29
C THR A 13 3.89 -32.78 -24.15
N THR A 14 4.96 -33.50 -24.42
CA THR A 14 5.78 -34.15 -23.38
C THR A 14 6.60 -33.15 -22.58
N THR A 15 7.18 -32.13 -23.20
CA THR A 15 7.94 -31.07 -22.49
C THR A 15 7.03 -30.21 -21.58
N GLN A 16 5.78 -29.93 -21.97
CA GLN A 16 4.82 -29.23 -21.13
C GLN A 16 4.38 -30.07 -19.91
N LEU A 17 4.17 -31.36 -20.07
CA LEU A 17 3.81 -32.28 -18.97
C LEU A 17 4.94 -32.42 -17.94
N PHE A 18 6.20 -32.52 -18.38
CA PHE A 18 7.35 -32.57 -17.48
C PHE A 18 7.53 -31.24 -16.71
N ALA A 19 7.37 -30.07 -17.37
CA ALA A 19 7.47 -28.77 -16.73
C ALA A 19 6.37 -28.54 -15.68
N GLN A 20 5.15 -29.00 -15.93
CA GLN A 20 4.05 -28.94 -14.95
C GLN A 20 4.30 -29.86 -13.74
N GLY A 21 4.86 -31.07 -13.95
CA GLY A 21 5.24 -31.97 -12.87
C GLY A 21 6.31 -31.40 -11.94
N ASP A 22 7.27 -30.65 -12.49
CA ASP A 22 8.31 -30.02 -11.68
C ASP A 22 7.78 -28.84 -10.88
N ILE A 23 6.89 -28.02 -11.43
CA ILE A 23 6.22 -26.92 -10.69
C ILE A 23 5.37 -27.46 -9.54
N ALA A 24 4.61 -28.54 -9.76
CA ALA A 24 3.80 -29.16 -8.71
C ALA A 24 4.67 -29.61 -7.52
N LYS A 25 5.82 -30.25 -7.78
CA LYS A 25 6.78 -30.66 -6.72
C LYS A 25 7.34 -29.45 -5.96
N LEU A 26 7.64 -28.33 -6.64
CA LEU A 26 8.09 -27.12 -5.98
C LEU A 26 7.02 -26.56 -5.04
N LYS A 27 5.75 -26.54 -5.45
CA LYS A 27 4.61 -26.12 -4.62
C LYS A 27 4.36 -27.06 -3.43
N GLU A 28 4.52 -28.35 -3.60
CA GLU A 28 4.49 -29.30 -2.47
C GLU A 28 5.58 -29.00 -1.45
N LYS A 29 6.81 -28.71 -1.91
CA LYS A 29 7.91 -28.30 -1.04
C LYS A 29 7.60 -26.98 -0.33
N ILE A 30 7.07 -25.96 -1.04
CA ILE A 30 6.64 -24.69 -0.45
C ILE A 30 5.60 -24.94 0.65
N ASN A 31 4.59 -25.79 0.41
CA ASN A 31 3.57 -26.09 1.40
C ASN A 31 4.19 -26.70 2.67
N ALA A 32 5.09 -27.67 2.51
CA ALA A 32 5.77 -28.32 3.63
C ALA A 32 6.67 -27.34 4.42
N GLU A 33 7.40 -26.45 3.73
CA GLU A 33 8.24 -25.44 4.39
C GLU A 33 7.39 -24.33 5.04
N ALA A 34 6.25 -23.94 4.44
CA ALA A 34 5.32 -22.99 5.05
C ALA A 34 4.70 -23.53 6.35
N ASP A 35 4.40 -24.84 6.41
CA ASP A 35 3.94 -25.48 7.65
C ASP A 35 5.01 -25.46 8.76
N LYS A 36 6.28 -25.64 8.40
CA LYS A 36 7.40 -25.63 9.37
C LYS A 36 7.70 -24.24 9.92
N ILE A 37 7.63 -23.19 9.07
CA ILE A 37 8.00 -21.83 9.45
C ILE A 37 6.86 -21.05 10.11
N GLU A 38 5.63 -21.54 10.06
CA GLU A 38 4.42 -20.86 10.55
C GLU A 38 4.59 -20.33 11.98
N GLN A 39 5.06 -21.16 12.90
CA GLN A 39 5.25 -20.75 14.30
C GLN A 39 6.35 -19.69 14.46
N GLN A 40 7.40 -19.76 13.66
CA GLN A 40 8.46 -18.75 13.66
C GLN A 40 7.96 -17.43 13.09
N CYS A 41 7.15 -17.46 12.03
CA CYS A 41 6.49 -16.27 11.46
C CYS A 41 5.61 -15.58 12.51
N ILE A 42 4.80 -16.32 13.25
CA ILE A 42 3.98 -15.79 14.36
C ILE A 42 4.87 -15.17 15.45
N THR A 43 6.00 -15.80 15.76
CA THR A 43 6.95 -15.29 16.76
C THR A 43 7.54 -13.95 16.33
N TRP A 44 7.98 -13.82 15.08
CA TRP A 44 8.46 -12.54 14.53
C TRP A 44 7.36 -11.47 14.54
N ARG A 45 6.16 -11.80 14.07
CA ARG A 45 5.02 -10.89 14.09
C ARG A 45 4.76 -10.33 15.48
N ARG A 46 4.72 -11.18 16.50
CA ARG A 46 4.45 -10.78 17.90
C ARG A 46 5.58 -9.93 18.48
N ASP A 47 6.83 -10.22 18.10
CA ASP A 47 7.97 -9.40 18.50
C ASP A 47 7.92 -8.00 17.89
N PHE A 48 7.60 -7.87 16.59
CA PHE A 48 7.38 -6.56 15.95
C PHE A 48 6.19 -5.83 16.55
N HIS A 49 5.07 -6.52 16.79
CA HIS A 49 3.89 -5.94 17.42
C HIS A 49 4.16 -5.38 18.81
N GLN A 50 4.97 -6.06 19.59
CA GLN A 50 5.34 -5.63 20.95
C GLN A 50 6.34 -4.47 20.94
N ASN A 51 7.09 -4.30 19.86
CA ASN A 51 8.16 -3.30 19.73
C ASN A 51 8.00 -2.50 18.42
N PRO A 52 6.85 -1.84 18.20
CA PRO A 52 6.58 -1.11 16.98
C PRO A 52 7.37 0.19 16.92
N GLU A 53 7.71 0.63 15.71
CA GLU A 53 8.46 1.85 15.43
C GLU A 53 7.71 2.68 14.39
N LEU A 54 7.70 4.01 14.54
CA LEU A 54 7.06 4.94 13.62
C LEU A 54 7.83 5.05 12.31
N GLY A 55 7.14 5.51 11.26
CA GLY A 55 7.73 5.76 9.95
C GLY A 55 9.00 6.60 10.01
N ASN A 56 10.02 6.21 9.21
CA ASN A 56 11.39 6.74 9.20
C ASN A 56 12.19 6.51 10.51
N SER A 57 11.67 5.73 11.46
CA SER A 57 12.32 5.43 12.73
C SER A 57 12.45 3.93 12.99
N GLU A 58 12.18 3.08 12.01
CA GLU A 58 12.08 1.60 12.10
C GLU A 58 13.47 0.95 12.20
N THR A 59 14.34 1.46 13.07
CA THR A 59 15.76 1.07 13.13
C THR A 59 15.97 -0.33 13.70
N ARG A 60 15.21 -0.72 14.74
CA ARG A 60 15.25 -2.06 15.31
C ARG A 60 14.67 -3.08 14.34
N THR A 61 13.52 -2.79 13.77
CA THR A 61 12.83 -3.62 12.79
C THR A 61 13.72 -3.86 11.57
N ALA A 62 14.29 -2.80 11.00
CA ALA A 62 15.22 -2.87 9.87
C ALA A 62 16.44 -3.74 10.17
N LYS A 63 17.02 -3.59 11.39
CA LYS A 63 18.17 -4.41 11.79
C LYS A 63 17.84 -5.89 11.88
N ILE A 64 16.71 -6.27 12.45
CA ILE A 64 16.27 -7.67 12.55
C ILE A 64 16.10 -8.26 11.15
N ILE A 65 15.44 -7.53 10.24
CA ILE A 65 15.24 -7.92 8.87
C ILE A 65 16.60 -8.11 8.17
N ALA A 66 17.47 -7.12 8.24
CA ALA A 66 18.78 -7.17 7.57
C ALA A 66 19.65 -8.33 8.08
N ASP A 67 19.71 -8.54 9.40
CA ASP A 67 20.46 -9.64 10.00
C ASP A 67 19.92 -11.01 9.55
N HIS A 68 18.58 -11.15 9.48
CA HIS A 68 17.94 -12.37 8.97
C HIS A 68 18.30 -12.64 7.50
N LEU A 69 18.13 -11.64 6.63
CA LEU A 69 18.43 -11.80 5.21
C LEU A 69 19.91 -12.08 4.94
N LYS A 70 20.82 -11.43 5.68
CA LYS A 70 22.28 -11.72 5.62
C LYS A 70 22.59 -13.16 6.03
N LYS A 71 21.95 -13.66 7.09
CA LYS A 71 22.11 -15.06 7.55
C LYS A 71 21.67 -16.06 6.49
N LEU A 72 20.67 -15.71 5.68
CA LEU A 72 20.21 -16.52 4.55
C LEU A 72 21.12 -16.42 3.32
N GLY A 73 22.15 -15.56 3.35
CA GLY A 73 23.10 -15.40 2.24
C GLY A 73 22.57 -14.54 1.09
N LEU A 74 21.62 -13.64 1.34
CA LEU A 74 21.16 -12.65 0.38
C LEU A 74 22.15 -11.48 0.29
N ASP A 75 22.17 -10.79 -0.85
CA ASP A 75 22.81 -9.50 -1.01
C ASP A 75 21.91 -8.41 -0.43
N VAL A 76 22.33 -7.77 0.68
CA VAL A 76 21.48 -6.92 1.49
C VAL A 76 21.97 -5.48 1.46
N LYS A 77 21.05 -4.55 1.13
CA LYS A 77 21.24 -3.10 1.23
C LYS A 77 20.33 -2.56 2.33
N GLU A 78 20.91 -1.91 3.33
CA GLU A 78 20.23 -1.23 4.42
C GLU A 78 20.16 0.28 4.17
N GLY A 79 19.25 0.98 4.86
CA GLY A 79 19.12 2.43 4.80
C GLY A 79 18.53 2.94 3.49
N VAL A 80 17.79 2.12 2.75
CA VAL A 80 17.05 2.57 1.56
C VAL A 80 15.81 3.33 2.01
N ALA A 81 15.63 4.55 1.50
CA ALA A 81 14.60 5.47 2.02
C ALA A 81 14.64 5.59 3.55
N LYS A 82 15.84 5.83 4.08
CA LYS A 82 16.21 5.97 5.50
C LYS A 82 16.35 4.65 6.26
N THR A 83 15.28 3.94 6.53
CA THR A 83 15.29 2.73 7.38
C THR A 83 14.95 1.45 6.60
N GLY A 84 14.56 1.57 5.34
CA GLY A 84 14.19 0.40 4.53
C GLY A 84 15.35 -0.57 4.25
N VAL A 85 15.00 -1.82 4.04
CA VAL A 85 15.93 -2.93 3.78
C VAL A 85 15.56 -3.62 2.47
N VAL A 86 16.56 -3.86 1.61
CA VAL A 86 16.40 -4.59 0.36
C VAL A 86 17.32 -5.78 0.34
N GLY A 87 16.75 -6.98 0.17
CA GLY A 87 17.50 -8.21 0.00
C GLY A 87 17.35 -8.78 -1.40
N ILE A 88 18.45 -9.25 -2.01
CA ILE A 88 18.43 -9.87 -3.33
C ILE A 88 18.88 -11.32 -3.22
N LEU A 89 17.97 -12.24 -3.51
CA LEU A 89 18.26 -13.65 -3.69
C LEU A 89 18.57 -13.90 -5.15
N LYS A 90 19.84 -14.20 -5.49
CA LYS A 90 20.23 -14.63 -6.84
C LYS A 90 19.95 -16.12 -6.99
N GLY A 91 19.07 -16.48 -7.90
CA GLY A 91 18.71 -17.87 -8.19
C GLY A 91 19.83 -18.65 -8.88
N GLY A 92 19.63 -19.96 -8.97
CA GLY A 92 20.59 -20.88 -9.61
C GLY A 92 20.50 -20.93 -11.14
N LYS A 93 19.50 -20.30 -11.74
CA LYS A 93 19.23 -20.34 -13.19
C LYS A 93 18.95 -18.93 -13.72
N PRO A 94 19.25 -18.61 -14.99
CA PRO A 94 18.84 -17.34 -15.60
C PRO A 94 17.32 -17.16 -15.60
N GLY A 95 16.85 -15.91 -15.44
CA GLY A 95 15.42 -15.61 -15.42
C GLY A 95 15.13 -14.16 -15.05
N PRO A 96 13.85 -13.82 -14.78
CA PRO A 96 13.44 -12.47 -14.44
C PRO A 96 13.85 -12.06 -13.01
N CYS A 97 13.75 -10.76 -12.73
CA CYS A 97 13.80 -10.21 -11.39
C CYS A 97 12.38 -9.96 -10.88
N ILE A 98 11.97 -10.70 -9.87
CA ILE A 98 10.65 -10.61 -9.25
C ILE A 98 10.81 -9.88 -7.91
N ALA A 99 10.06 -8.79 -7.70
CA ALA A 99 10.04 -8.09 -6.43
C ALA A 99 8.84 -8.49 -5.57
N LEU A 100 9.06 -8.61 -4.27
CA LEU A 100 8.03 -8.78 -3.23
C LEU A 100 8.20 -7.64 -2.23
N ARG A 101 7.10 -7.01 -1.82
CA ARG A 101 7.11 -5.87 -0.90
C ARG A 101 6.33 -6.18 0.38
N ALA A 102 6.88 -5.74 1.49
CA ALA A 102 6.18 -5.54 2.76
C ALA A 102 6.55 -4.18 3.35
N ASP A 103 5.57 -3.46 3.88
CA ASP A 103 5.76 -2.32 4.74
C ASP A 103 6.19 -2.74 6.15
N ILE A 104 6.84 -1.81 6.91
CA ILE A 104 7.42 -2.16 8.22
C ILE A 104 7.12 -1.16 9.33
N ASP A 105 6.45 -0.06 9.04
CA ASP A 105 6.15 1.03 9.97
C ASP A 105 4.89 0.80 10.80
N ALA A 106 4.78 1.53 11.92
CA ALA A 106 3.66 1.52 12.84
C ALA A 106 3.07 2.92 13.00
N LEU A 107 1.91 3.00 13.66
CA LEU A 107 1.11 4.21 13.82
C LEU A 107 1.22 4.84 15.23
N PRO A 108 1.03 6.17 15.34
CA PRO A 108 1.04 6.88 16.62
C PRO A 108 -0.27 6.66 17.40
N ILE A 109 -0.55 5.41 17.80
CA ILE A 109 -1.77 4.98 18.47
C ILE A 109 -1.43 4.28 19.79
N ILE A 110 -2.14 4.62 20.87
CA ILE A 110 -2.08 3.89 22.15
C ILE A 110 -2.91 2.61 22.00
N GLU A 111 -2.26 1.46 22.08
CA GLU A 111 -2.93 0.16 22.02
C GLU A 111 -3.85 -0.08 23.22
N LYS A 112 -5.05 -0.61 22.94
CA LYS A 112 -6.06 -0.99 23.94
C LYS A 112 -6.54 -2.44 23.77
N THR A 113 -5.77 -3.28 23.09
CA THR A 113 -6.07 -4.71 23.02
C THR A 113 -5.70 -5.42 24.33
N ASN A 114 -6.19 -6.66 24.49
CA ASN A 114 -5.81 -7.53 25.60
C ASN A 114 -4.81 -8.60 25.18
N LEU A 115 -4.04 -8.36 24.11
CA LEU A 115 -3.06 -9.30 23.61
C LEU A 115 -1.88 -9.43 24.59
N PRO A 116 -1.36 -10.64 24.82
CA PRO A 116 -0.21 -10.82 25.75
C PRO A 116 1.07 -10.16 25.26
N PHE A 117 1.13 -9.79 23.97
CA PHE A 117 2.22 -9.08 23.31
C PHE A 117 1.81 -7.65 22.88
N ALA A 118 0.77 -7.08 23.50
CA ALA A 118 0.33 -5.70 23.23
C ALA A 118 1.49 -4.70 23.43
N SER A 119 1.56 -3.72 22.55
CA SER A 119 2.58 -2.66 22.61
C SER A 119 2.38 -1.75 23.84
N LYS A 120 3.50 -1.41 24.47
CA LYS A 120 3.62 -0.37 25.50
C LYS A 120 4.62 0.71 25.08
N GLN A 121 5.04 0.67 23.82
CA GLN A 121 6.03 1.60 23.30
C GLN A 121 5.45 3.00 23.18
N LYS A 122 6.31 3.98 23.36
CA LYS A 122 6.03 5.40 23.20
C LYS A 122 7.10 6.04 22.34
N ALA A 123 6.72 7.07 21.61
CA ALA A 123 7.63 7.87 20.79
C ALA A 123 7.20 9.34 20.79
N ILE A 124 8.07 10.21 20.29
CA ILE A 124 7.71 11.60 20.02
C ILE A 124 7.24 11.67 18.57
N TYR A 125 6.01 12.15 18.36
CA TYR A 125 5.44 12.40 17.05
C TYR A 125 4.88 13.83 17.00
N ASN A 126 5.37 14.63 16.05
CA ASN A 126 5.01 16.06 15.93
C ASN A 126 5.14 16.84 17.26
N GLY A 127 6.24 16.57 18.01
CA GLY A 127 6.54 17.23 19.27
C GLY A 127 5.73 16.77 20.49
N GLN A 128 4.90 15.72 20.35
CA GLN A 128 4.10 15.17 21.44
C GLN A 128 4.45 13.71 21.71
N GLU A 129 4.44 13.29 22.98
CA GLU A 129 4.55 11.87 23.34
C GLU A 129 3.25 11.14 22.96
N VAL A 130 3.40 10.08 22.16
CA VAL A 130 2.30 9.22 21.72
C VAL A 130 2.61 7.75 22.03
N GLY A 131 1.57 6.91 22.16
CA GLY A 131 1.76 5.46 22.08
C GLY A 131 2.04 5.04 20.64
N VAL A 132 2.70 3.89 20.46
CA VAL A 132 2.98 3.33 19.13
C VAL A 132 2.40 1.94 19.02
N MET A 133 1.70 1.64 17.91
CA MET A 133 1.04 0.36 17.69
C MET A 133 1.06 -0.01 16.21
N HIS A 134 1.34 -1.28 15.89
CA HIS A 134 1.02 -1.84 14.57
C HIS A 134 -0.50 -2.00 14.41
N ALA A 135 -1.20 -0.90 14.12
CA ALA A 135 -2.65 -0.86 13.98
C ALA A 135 -3.12 -0.97 12.53
N CYS A 136 -2.20 -1.29 11.59
CA CYS A 136 -2.50 -1.59 10.19
C CYS A 136 -2.11 -3.02 9.77
N GLY A 137 -1.30 -3.71 10.56
CA GLY A 137 -0.93 -5.10 10.30
C GLY A 137 0.42 -5.29 9.61
N HIS A 138 1.24 -4.23 9.49
CA HIS A 138 2.57 -4.26 8.84
C HIS A 138 3.55 -5.22 9.55
N ASP A 139 3.39 -5.48 10.84
CA ASP A 139 4.07 -6.54 11.58
C ASP A 139 3.83 -7.94 10.95
N THR A 140 2.63 -8.18 10.42
CA THR A 140 2.31 -9.44 9.73
C THR A 140 2.95 -9.50 8.34
N HIS A 141 2.94 -8.37 7.59
CA HIS A 141 3.55 -8.29 6.26
C HIS A 141 5.05 -8.53 6.35
N THR A 142 5.71 -7.86 7.30
CA THR A 142 7.14 -8.03 7.60
C THR A 142 7.48 -9.48 7.91
N ALA A 143 6.75 -10.10 8.85
CA ALA A 143 7.02 -11.48 9.28
C ALA A 143 6.77 -12.50 8.15
N MET A 144 5.71 -12.30 7.35
CA MET A 144 5.43 -13.14 6.18
C MET A 144 6.55 -13.04 5.14
N LEU A 145 7.01 -11.83 4.81
CA LEU A 145 8.05 -11.64 3.80
C LEU A 145 9.41 -12.17 4.25
N MET A 146 9.75 -12.09 5.55
CA MET A 146 10.92 -12.77 6.14
C MET A 146 10.81 -14.29 5.98
N SER A 147 9.64 -14.87 6.22
CA SER A 147 9.38 -16.29 6.05
C SER A 147 9.52 -16.72 4.59
N VAL A 148 9.00 -15.94 3.65
CA VAL A 148 9.14 -16.17 2.21
C VAL A 148 10.61 -16.15 1.79
N ALA A 149 11.40 -15.20 2.33
CA ALA A 149 12.84 -15.13 2.05
C ALA A 149 13.56 -16.40 2.51
N GLU A 150 13.22 -16.94 3.69
CA GLU A 150 13.81 -18.19 4.20
C GLU A 150 13.46 -19.40 3.33
N ILE A 151 12.18 -19.56 2.97
CA ILE A 151 11.72 -20.67 2.10
C ILE A 151 12.44 -20.59 0.73
N LEU A 152 12.41 -19.42 0.08
CA LEU A 152 13.01 -19.28 -1.26
C LEU A 152 14.53 -19.38 -1.25
N ALA A 153 15.20 -18.93 -0.18
CA ALA A 153 16.65 -19.15 0.00
C ALA A 153 16.99 -20.64 0.09
N GLY A 154 16.18 -21.43 0.80
CA GLY A 154 16.30 -22.90 0.86
C GLY A 154 16.03 -23.62 -0.47
N MET A 155 15.45 -22.88 -1.45
CA MET A 155 15.14 -23.38 -2.80
C MET A 155 15.96 -22.66 -3.88
N LYS A 156 17.06 -22.00 -3.53
CA LYS A 156 17.87 -21.13 -4.41
C LYS A 156 18.23 -21.80 -5.74
N SER A 157 18.59 -23.09 -5.74
CA SER A 157 18.94 -23.85 -6.96
C SER A 157 17.78 -23.98 -7.95
N ASP A 158 16.56 -23.91 -7.46
CA ASP A 158 15.33 -24.05 -8.25
C ASP A 158 14.83 -22.71 -8.81
N ILE A 159 15.28 -21.58 -8.21
CA ILE A 159 14.89 -20.22 -8.60
C ILE A 159 15.54 -19.84 -9.94
N LYS A 160 14.72 -19.33 -10.86
CA LYS A 160 15.16 -18.71 -12.11
C LYS A 160 15.19 -17.19 -11.95
N GLY A 161 16.32 -16.55 -12.32
CA GLY A 161 16.51 -15.12 -12.17
C GLY A 161 16.85 -14.70 -10.74
N SER A 162 16.17 -13.70 -10.23
CA SER A 162 16.36 -13.20 -8.86
C SER A 162 15.04 -12.83 -8.19
N VAL A 163 15.03 -12.90 -6.86
CA VAL A 163 13.93 -12.38 -6.06
C VAL A 163 14.46 -11.20 -5.24
N LYS A 164 13.81 -10.05 -5.38
CA LYS A 164 14.10 -8.84 -4.63
C LYS A 164 13.06 -8.66 -3.53
N PHE A 165 13.50 -8.74 -2.29
CA PHE A 165 12.67 -8.52 -1.09
C PHE A 165 12.80 -7.06 -0.69
N ILE A 166 11.69 -6.32 -0.70
CA ILE A 166 11.62 -4.89 -0.38
C ILE A 166 10.86 -4.76 0.94
N PHE A 167 11.58 -4.41 2.01
CA PHE A 167 11.00 -4.05 3.30
C PHE A 167 10.97 -2.53 3.38
N GLN A 168 9.78 -1.99 3.21
CA GLN A 168 9.56 -0.57 2.97
C GLN A 168 9.20 0.17 4.26
N PRO A 169 9.88 1.29 4.60
CA PRO A 169 9.51 2.14 5.74
C PRO A 169 8.41 3.12 5.36
N ALA A 170 7.79 3.73 6.37
CA ALA A 170 6.95 4.92 6.29
C ALA A 170 5.82 4.85 5.22
N GLU A 171 5.11 3.73 5.12
CA GLU A 171 3.93 3.60 4.25
C GLU A 171 2.81 4.54 4.70
N GLU A 172 2.59 4.65 6.00
CA GLU A 172 1.59 5.52 6.65
C GLU A 172 1.93 7.01 6.57
N GLY A 173 3.09 7.30 6.00
CA GLY A 173 3.65 8.63 5.80
C GLY A 173 4.83 8.95 6.71
N PRO A 174 5.83 9.65 6.18
CA PRO A 174 6.97 10.13 6.95
C PRO A 174 6.56 11.25 7.91
N PRO A 175 7.40 11.58 8.92
CA PRO A 175 7.24 12.78 9.73
C PRO A 175 7.12 14.04 8.88
N GLU A 176 6.45 15.08 9.42
CA GLU A 176 6.23 16.33 8.70
C GLU A 176 7.57 16.96 8.22
N GLY A 177 7.60 17.35 6.96
CA GLY A 177 8.80 17.93 6.32
C GLY A 177 9.84 16.91 5.85
N GLU A 178 9.58 15.60 6.00
CA GLU A 178 10.47 14.55 5.53
C GLU A 178 9.93 13.83 4.27
N GLU A 179 10.86 13.29 3.47
CA GLU A 179 10.52 12.30 2.43
C GLU A 179 10.59 10.88 3.01
N GLY A 180 9.80 9.94 2.49
CA GLY A 180 9.78 8.54 2.92
C GLY A 180 8.94 7.65 2.00
N GLY A 181 8.65 6.45 2.47
CA GLY A 181 7.76 5.50 1.81
C GLY A 181 8.24 4.98 0.46
N ALA A 182 7.31 4.41 -0.30
CA ALA A 182 7.59 3.87 -1.65
C ALA A 182 8.09 4.94 -2.62
N ALA A 183 7.59 6.18 -2.52
CA ALA A 183 8.02 7.26 -3.40
C ALA A 183 9.53 7.50 -3.30
N LEU A 184 10.07 7.56 -2.08
CA LEU A 184 11.51 7.73 -1.85
C LEU A 184 12.29 6.48 -2.26
N MET A 185 11.81 5.26 -1.96
CA MET A 185 12.45 4.02 -2.41
C MET A 185 12.58 3.97 -3.94
N VAL A 186 11.53 4.36 -4.67
CA VAL A 186 11.54 4.41 -6.15
C VAL A 186 12.51 5.49 -6.64
N LYS A 187 12.53 6.66 -6.01
CA LYS A 187 13.47 7.77 -6.31
C LYS A 187 14.93 7.33 -6.10
N GLU A 188 15.21 6.53 -5.08
CA GLU A 188 16.53 5.96 -4.80
C GLU A 188 16.90 4.74 -5.68
N GLY A 189 16.02 4.35 -6.61
CA GLY A 189 16.28 3.34 -7.62
C GLY A 189 16.09 1.90 -7.13
N VAL A 190 15.22 1.64 -6.16
CA VAL A 190 14.95 0.28 -5.65
C VAL A 190 14.47 -0.68 -6.74
N MET A 191 13.84 -0.16 -7.79
CA MET A 191 13.35 -0.96 -8.92
C MET A 191 14.43 -1.28 -9.96
N GLU A 192 15.64 -0.76 -9.78
CA GLU A 192 16.81 -1.00 -10.64
C GLU A 192 17.83 -1.92 -9.96
N ASN A 193 18.81 -2.41 -10.69
CA ASN A 193 20.01 -3.15 -10.25
C ASN A 193 19.75 -4.31 -9.25
N PRO A 194 19.12 -5.43 -9.68
CA PRO A 194 18.62 -5.71 -11.03
C PRO A 194 17.32 -4.99 -11.30
N LYS A 195 17.05 -4.67 -12.59
CA LYS A 195 15.75 -4.09 -12.98
C LYS A 195 14.65 -5.08 -12.68
N VAL A 196 13.61 -4.61 -12.00
CA VAL A 196 12.44 -5.41 -11.63
C VAL A 196 11.54 -5.62 -12.84
N ASP A 197 11.21 -6.87 -13.16
CA ASP A 197 10.28 -7.23 -14.22
C ASP A 197 8.82 -7.23 -13.77
N VAL A 198 8.58 -7.53 -12.47
CA VAL A 198 7.24 -7.58 -11.86
C VAL A 198 7.36 -7.37 -10.36
N ILE A 199 6.34 -6.75 -9.75
CA ILE A 199 6.26 -6.60 -8.31
C ILE A 199 4.92 -7.10 -7.77
N PHE A 200 4.98 -7.79 -6.63
CA PHE A 200 3.82 -8.25 -5.86
C PHE A 200 3.83 -7.64 -4.46
N GLY A 201 2.66 -7.26 -3.97
CA GLY A 201 2.42 -6.81 -2.61
C GLY A 201 1.11 -7.38 -2.08
N LEU A 202 0.96 -7.42 -0.78
CA LEU A 202 -0.29 -7.77 -0.12
C LEU A 202 -0.53 -6.85 1.08
N HIS A 203 -1.80 -6.74 1.47
CA HIS A 203 -2.18 -6.15 2.75
C HIS A 203 -3.11 -7.10 3.50
N ILE A 204 -2.87 -7.29 4.80
CA ILE A 204 -3.81 -8.05 5.63
C ILE A 204 -5.03 -7.19 5.93
N GLU A 205 -6.22 -7.81 5.93
CA GLU A 205 -7.48 -7.08 6.07
C GLU A 205 -8.31 -7.66 7.22
N SER A 206 -8.55 -6.84 8.24
CA SER A 206 -9.24 -7.27 9.48
C SER A 206 -10.71 -7.65 9.29
N ALA A 207 -11.32 -7.26 8.18
CA ALA A 207 -12.72 -7.54 7.84
C ALA A 207 -12.90 -8.67 6.82
N ILE A 208 -11.80 -9.29 6.34
CA ILE A 208 -11.82 -10.44 5.44
C ILE A 208 -11.43 -11.70 6.23
N GLU A 209 -12.20 -12.76 6.07
CA GLU A 209 -12.00 -14.02 6.79
C GLU A 209 -10.67 -14.70 6.42
N VAL A 210 -9.93 -15.23 7.41
CA VAL A 210 -8.65 -15.94 7.18
C VAL A 210 -8.78 -17.05 6.15
N GLY A 211 -7.75 -17.18 5.31
CA GLY A 211 -7.73 -18.10 4.18
C GLY A 211 -8.37 -17.56 2.91
N THR A 212 -8.96 -16.35 2.95
CA THR A 212 -9.50 -15.65 1.77
C THR A 212 -8.48 -14.66 1.21
N ILE A 213 -8.41 -14.56 -0.10
CA ILE A 213 -7.67 -13.53 -0.83
C ILE A 213 -8.67 -12.75 -1.68
N GLU A 214 -8.61 -11.42 -1.61
CA GLU A 214 -9.43 -10.55 -2.44
C GLU A 214 -8.56 -9.62 -3.28
N TYR A 215 -8.96 -9.40 -4.54
CA TYR A 215 -8.20 -8.60 -5.50
C TYR A 215 -9.14 -7.89 -6.49
N LYS A 216 -8.58 -6.95 -7.26
CA LYS A 216 -9.27 -6.35 -8.41
C LYS A 216 -8.28 -6.06 -9.53
N PRO A 217 -8.56 -6.43 -10.78
CA PRO A 217 -7.80 -5.97 -11.95
C PRO A 217 -8.06 -4.48 -12.19
N GLY A 218 -7.06 -3.75 -12.66
CA GLY A 218 -7.15 -2.32 -12.88
C GLY A 218 -7.04 -1.51 -11.57
N ALA A 219 -7.76 -0.41 -11.48
CA ALA A 219 -7.77 0.43 -10.28
C ALA A 219 -8.37 -0.34 -9.09
N PHE A 220 -7.58 -0.50 -8.03
CA PHE A 220 -7.95 -1.26 -6.83
C PHE A 220 -8.16 -0.35 -5.62
N MET A 221 -7.18 0.55 -5.33
CA MET A 221 -7.27 1.51 -4.24
C MET A 221 -7.10 2.93 -4.79
N ALA A 222 -7.79 3.91 -4.19
CA ALA A 222 -7.76 5.28 -4.66
C ALA A 222 -6.41 5.96 -4.43
N SER A 223 -6.13 7.00 -5.22
CA SER A 223 -5.11 7.98 -4.89
C SER A 223 -5.45 8.74 -3.61
N SER A 224 -4.45 9.33 -2.98
CA SER A 224 -4.61 10.22 -1.84
C SER A 224 -3.85 11.52 -2.10
N ASP A 225 -4.58 12.63 -2.08
CA ASP A 225 -3.99 13.96 -2.06
C ASP A 225 -4.55 14.75 -0.88
N TRP A 226 -3.74 15.63 -0.34
CA TRP A 226 -4.15 16.57 0.69
C TRP A 226 -4.02 17.98 0.15
N PHE A 227 -5.05 18.81 0.34
CA PHE A 227 -5.00 20.19 -0.05
C PHE A 227 -5.09 21.13 1.15
N HIS A 228 -4.42 22.26 1.01
CA HIS A 228 -4.44 23.37 1.94
C HIS A 228 -4.77 24.64 1.16
N ILE A 229 -5.83 25.36 1.57
CA ILE A 229 -6.30 26.58 0.91
C ILE A 229 -6.32 27.71 1.94
N VAL A 230 -5.61 28.78 1.69
CA VAL A 230 -5.63 30.02 2.48
C VAL A 230 -6.36 31.10 1.69
N VAL A 231 -7.53 31.47 2.14
CA VAL A 231 -8.30 32.58 1.55
C VAL A 231 -7.95 33.85 2.31
N LYS A 232 -7.38 34.84 1.61
CA LYS A 232 -7.01 36.15 2.17
C LYS A 232 -8.00 37.20 1.72
N GLY A 233 -8.58 37.89 2.68
CA GLY A 233 -9.54 38.97 2.48
C GLY A 233 -9.07 40.27 3.10
N LYS A 234 -10.00 41.04 3.66
CA LYS A 234 -9.73 42.31 4.35
C LYS A 234 -10.64 42.41 5.57
N GLY A 235 -10.05 42.53 6.75
CA GLY A 235 -10.76 42.68 8.01
C GLY A 235 -11.63 43.93 8.08
N SER A 236 -12.77 43.82 8.76
CA SER A 236 -13.65 44.97 9.03
C SER A 236 -14.56 44.70 10.25
N HIS A 237 -15.30 45.71 10.67
CA HIS A 237 -16.36 45.51 11.68
C HIS A 237 -17.49 44.68 11.07
N GLY A 238 -17.96 43.62 11.78
CA GLY A 238 -18.97 42.71 11.29
C GLY A 238 -20.29 43.35 10.87
N SER A 239 -20.63 44.57 11.41
CA SER A 239 -21.79 45.35 10.99
C SER A 239 -21.54 46.23 9.75
N GLN A 240 -20.30 46.30 9.27
CA GLN A 240 -19.88 47.12 8.11
C GLN A 240 -19.09 46.28 7.11
N PRO A 241 -19.66 45.15 6.60
CA PRO A 241 -18.93 44.23 5.72
C PRO A 241 -18.48 44.86 4.41
N TRP A 242 -19.14 45.92 3.93
CA TRP A 242 -18.76 46.64 2.72
C TRP A 242 -17.41 47.40 2.79
N LEU A 243 -16.81 47.53 3.99
CA LEU A 243 -15.47 48.10 4.20
C LEU A 243 -14.36 47.07 4.14
N GLY A 244 -14.72 45.78 4.14
CA GLY A 244 -13.80 44.66 4.08
C GLY A 244 -14.04 43.74 2.89
N ILE A 245 -13.39 42.57 2.94
CA ILE A 245 -13.60 41.40 2.07
C ILE A 245 -13.64 40.21 2.98
N ASP A 246 -14.80 39.56 3.10
CA ASP A 246 -15.00 38.47 4.08
C ASP A 246 -14.47 37.12 3.57
N PRO A 247 -13.32 36.63 4.09
CA PRO A 247 -12.73 35.38 3.63
C PRO A 247 -13.54 34.17 4.09
N ILE A 248 -14.36 34.25 5.13
CA ILE A 248 -15.23 33.16 5.57
C ILE A 248 -16.35 32.93 4.55
N GLN A 249 -16.99 34.02 4.09
CA GLN A 249 -18.04 33.95 3.07
C GLN A 249 -17.47 33.43 1.73
N VAL A 250 -16.27 33.90 1.34
CA VAL A 250 -15.58 33.43 0.14
C VAL A 250 -15.22 31.94 0.26
N SER A 251 -14.76 31.49 1.44
CA SER A 251 -14.46 30.08 1.68
C SER A 251 -15.70 29.18 1.54
N ALA A 252 -16.87 29.64 2.01
CA ALA A 252 -18.12 28.91 1.81
C ALA A 252 -18.46 28.72 0.32
N GLN A 253 -18.26 29.74 -0.51
CA GLN A 253 -18.45 29.65 -1.96
C GLN A 253 -17.42 28.71 -2.61
N ILE A 254 -16.18 28.71 -2.13
CA ILE A 254 -15.15 27.79 -2.60
C ILE A 254 -15.57 26.34 -2.29
N ILE A 255 -16.06 26.04 -1.09
CA ILE A 255 -16.54 24.69 -0.72
C ILE A 255 -17.64 24.21 -1.69
N GLU A 256 -18.61 25.07 -2.02
CA GLU A 256 -19.65 24.74 -3.03
C GLU A 256 -19.04 24.55 -4.42
N GLY A 257 -18.08 25.38 -4.81
CA GLY A 257 -17.36 25.29 -6.07
C GLY A 257 -16.57 23.98 -6.19
N LEU A 258 -15.95 23.51 -5.11
CA LEU A 258 -15.23 22.24 -5.09
C LEU A 258 -16.19 21.04 -5.31
N GLN A 259 -17.43 21.08 -4.78
CA GLN A 259 -18.42 20.05 -5.03
C GLN A 259 -18.93 20.05 -6.49
N ASN A 260 -18.90 21.21 -7.18
CA ASN A 260 -19.19 21.29 -8.61
C ASN A 260 -18.14 20.55 -9.45
N ILE A 261 -16.88 20.50 -9.03
CA ILE A 261 -15.85 19.70 -9.70
C ILE A 261 -16.28 18.23 -9.75
N VAL A 262 -16.72 17.68 -8.62
CA VAL A 262 -17.19 16.30 -8.53
C VAL A 262 -18.43 16.09 -9.42
N SER A 263 -19.46 16.91 -9.24
CA SER A 263 -20.78 16.65 -9.82
C SER A 263 -20.94 17.10 -11.27
N ARG A 264 -20.10 18.02 -11.79
CA ARG A 264 -20.29 18.67 -13.11
C ARG A 264 -19.05 18.67 -14.00
N GLN A 265 -17.85 18.45 -13.44
CA GLN A 265 -16.60 18.58 -14.19
C GLN A 265 -15.75 17.30 -14.19
N SER A 266 -16.18 16.26 -13.50
CA SER A 266 -15.53 14.94 -13.46
C SER A 266 -16.36 13.91 -14.24
N GLU A 267 -15.68 13.07 -15.03
CA GLU A 267 -16.31 11.96 -15.76
C GLU A 267 -16.53 10.77 -14.80
N LEU A 268 -17.62 10.82 -14.01
CA LEU A 268 -17.91 9.81 -12.99
C LEU A 268 -18.18 8.41 -13.56
N THR A 269 -18.42 8.29 -14.87
CA THR A 269 -18.51 6.98 -15.56
C THR A 269 -17.14 6.33 -15.76
N LYS A 270 -16.06 7.12 -15.75
CA LYS A 270 -14.68 6.65 -15.87
C LYS A 270 -14.13 6.23 -14.50
N ALA A 271 -14.25 7.12 -13.51
CA ALA A 271 -13.80 6.85 -12.15
C ALA A 271 -14.53 7.75 -11.13
N PRO A 272 -14.78 7.28 -9.91
CA PRO A 272 -15.31 8.12 -8.85
C PRO A 272 -14.28 9.16 -8.39
N VAL A 273 -14.81 10.29 -7.90
CA VAL A 273 -14.04 11.40 -7.32
C VAL A 273 -14.66 11.77 -5.99
N VAL A 274 -13.83 11.89 -4.96
CA VAL A 274 -14.23 12.40 -3.64
C VAL A 274 -13.36 13.61 -3.33
N ILE A 275 -13.98 14.74 -2.97
CA ILE A 275 -13.33 15.95 -2.46
C ILE A 275 -13.99 16.29 -1.14
N THR A 276 -13.21 16.30 -0.05
CA THR A 276 -13.70 16.61 1.29
C THR A 276 -12.90 17.74 1.90
N VAL A 277 -13.58 18.80 2.35
CA VAL A 277 -13.01 19.78 3.28
C VAL A 277 -13.24 19.25 4.69
N GLY A 278 -12.16 18.80 5.33
CA GLY A 278 -12.23 18.19 6.67
C GLY A 278 -12.04 19.20 7.81
N LYS A 279 -11.47 20.36 7.49
CA LYS A 279 -11.19 21.40 8.49
C LYS A 279 -11.32 22.79 7.86
N ILE A 280 -11.94 23.72 8.60
CA ILE A 280 -12.02 25.14 8.24
C ILE A 280 -11.82 25.98 9.50
N ASN A 281 -10.98 27.00 9.42
CA ASN A 281 -10.69 27.93 10.51
C ASN A 281 -10.67 29.37 10.00
N GLY A 282 -11.43 30.25 10.65
CA GLY A 282 -11.47 31.68 10.32
C GLY A 282 -12.13 32.49 11.41
N GLY A 283 -11.53 33.63 11.74
CA GLY A 283 -12.05 34.57 12.74
C GLY A 283 -11.87 34.13 14.20
N VAL A 284 -11.98 35.10 15.11
CA VAL A 284 -11.82 34.90 16.57
C VAL A 284 -13.01 35.44 17.36
N ARG A 285 -13.86 36.29 16.75
CA ARG A 285 -14.99 36.93 17.41
C ARG A 285 -16.12 37.24 16.43
N SER A 286 -17.36 37.05 16.84
CA SER A 286 -18.56 37.13 16.00
C SER A 286 -18.82 38.50 15.33
N ASN A 287 -18.27 39.58 15.84
CA ASN A 287 -18.45 40.92 15.27
C ASN A 287 -17.23 41.47 14.54
N ILE A 288 -16.29 40.60 14.14
CA ILE A 288 -15.08 40.92 13.40
C ILE A 288 -15.01 40.04 12.16
N ILE A 289 -14.89 40.65 10.98
CA ILE A 289 -14.50 39.97 9.76
C ILE A 289 -12.98 39.76 9.79
N PRO A 290 -12.46 38.54 9.71
CA PRO A 290 -11.04 38.29 9.78
C PRO A 290 -10.29 38.68 8.49
N GLU A 291 -8.97 38.59 8.51
CA GLU A 291 -8.14 38.85 7.33
C GLU A 291 -7.93 37.58 6.51
N GLU A 292 -8.09 36.39 7.14
CA GLU A 292 -7.91 35.09 6.45
C GLU A 292 -8.87 34.03 6.96
N CYS A 293 -9.09 33.01 6.10
CA CYS A 293 -9.76 31.76 6.43
C CYS A 293 -8.99 30.59 5.78
N VAL A 294 -8.72 29.56 6.56
CA VAL A 294 -7.90 28.40 6.14
C VAL A 294 -8.76 27.15 6.07
N MET A 295 -8.59 26.36 5.00
CA MET A 295 -9.25 25.08 4.80
C MET A 295 -8.23 23.99 4.51
N ASP A 296 -8.39 22.83 5.16
CA ASP A 296 -7.64 21.61 4.88
C ASP A 296 -8.60 20.51 4.42
N GLY A 297 -8.16 19.69 3.46
CA GLY A 297 -8.99 18.63 2.94
C GLY A 297 -8.26 17.53 2.22
N THR A 298 -9.04 16.57 1.72
CA THR A 298 -8.49 15.40 1.04
C THR A 298 -9.23 15.11 -0.27
N ILE A 299 -8.50 14.50 -1.21
CA ILE A 299 -9.00 14.07 -2.52
C ILE A 299 -8.76 12.58 -2.65
N ARG A 300 -9.75 11.83 -3.21
CA ARG A 300 -9.63 10.41 -3.56
C ARG A 300 -10.14 10.18 -4.96
N ILE A 301 -9.34 9.54 -5.80
CA ILE A 301 -9.67 9.29 -7.22
C ILE A 301 -9.13 7.92 -7.63
N LEU A 302 -9.81 7.25 -8.55
CA LEU A 302 -9.43 5.92 -9.06
C LEU A 302 -8.88 5.95 -10.50
N ASP A 303 -8.42 7.11 -10.97
CA ASP A 303 -7.73 7.28 -12.26
C ASP A 303 -6.66 8.37 -12.15
N ASN A 304 -5.41 8.03 -12.50
CA ASN A 304 -4.27 8.95 -12.32
C ASN A 304 -4.35 10.21 -13.21
N ASN A 305 -4.97 10.12 -14.39
CA ASN A 305 -5.13 11.30 -15.25
C ASN A 305 -6.18 12.25 -14.65
N MET A 306 -7.30 11.69 -14.19
CA MET A 306 -8.32 12.48 -13.49
C MET A 306 -7.78 13.08 -12.18
N GLN A 307 -6.85 12.41 -11.49
CA GLN A 307 -6.20 12.97 -10.29
C GLN A 307 -5.53 14.31 -10.62
N GLN A 308 -4.72 14.37 -11.66
CA GLN A 308 -4.05 15.61 -12.10
C GLN A 308 -5.05 16.67 -12.53
N GLU A 309 -6.04 16.30 -13.34
CA GLU A 309 -7.09 17.22 -13.80
C GLU A 309 -7.89 17.82 -12.63
N VAL A 310 -8.24 17.02 -11.63
CA VAL A 310 -9.00 17.49 -10.45
C VAL A 310 -8.15 18.42 -9.59
N GLN A 311 -6.87 18.12 -9.40
CA GLN A 311 -5.95 19.03 -8.69
C GLN A 311 -5.90 20.41 -9.35
N GLU A 312 -5.77 20.47 -10.68
CA GLU A 312 -5.76 21.74 -11.41
C GLU A 312 -7.12 22.47 -11.33
N LYS A 313 -8.23 21.74 -11.41
CA LYS A 313 -9.57 22.30 -11.25
C LYS A 313 -9.79 22.87 -9.84
N ILE A 314 -9.27 22.24 -8.79
CA ILE A 314 -9.34 22.76 -7.41
C ILE A 314 -8.60 24.09 -7.31
N LYS A 315 -7.36 24.16 -7.79
CA LYS A 315 -6.55 25.39 -7.80
C LYS A 315 -7.28 26.50 -8.54
N TRP A 316 -7.73 26.19 -9.76
CA TRP A 316 -8.44 27.17 -10.60
C TRP A 316 -9.74 27.67 -9.96
N THR A 317 -10.58 26.76 -9.47
CA THR A 317 -11.89 27.09 -8.87
C THR A 317 -11.73 27.97 -7.65
N ALA A 318 -10.83 27.59 -6.71
CA ALA A 318 -10.59 28.37 -5.51
C ALA A 318 -10.07 29.79 -5.82
N THR A 319 -9.11 29.89 -6.73
CA THR A 319 -8.54 31.18 -7.16
C THR A 319 -9.59 32.06 -7.82
N LYS A 320 -10.39 31.52 -8.75
CA LYS A 320 -11.38 32.33 -9.47
C LYS A 320 -12.56 32.78 -8.62
N ILE A 321 -13.00 31.98 -7.67
CA ILE A 321 -14.03 32.37 -6.71
C ILE A 321 -13.50 33.49 -5.78
N ALA A 322 -12.26 33.36 -5.30
CA ALA A 322 -11.65 34.40 -4.48
C ALA A 322 -11.50 35.72 -5.24
N GLU A 323 -10.95 35.66 -6.46
CA GLU A 323 -10.80 36.86 -7.34
C GLU A 323 -12.15 37.57 -7.61
N ALA A 324 -13.23 36.79 -7.87
CA ALA A 324 -14.56 37.35 -8.12
C ALA A 324 -15.10 38.16 -6.93
N SER A 325 -14.63 37.85 -5.72
CA SER A 325 -15.00 38.57 -4.48
C SER A 325 -13.96 39.62 -4.04
N GLY A 326 -12.91 39.85 -4.84
CA GLY A 326 -11.81 40.77 -4.51
C GLY A 326 -10.83 40.20 -3.46
N ALA A 327 -10.94 38.90 -3.13
CA ALA A 327 -10.03 38.16 -2.27
C ALA A 327 -8.92 37.46 -3.09
N THR A 328 -7.99 36.81 -2.40
CA THR A 328 -7.03 35.89 -3.02
C THR A 328 -7.12 34.51 -2.36
N ALA A 329 -6.81 33.43 -3.11
CA ALA A 329 -6.68 32.10 -2.57
C ALA A 329 -5.31 31.52 -2.92
N GLU A 330 -4.56 31.09 -1.91
CA GLU A 330 -3.33 30.33 -2.05
C GLU A 330 -3.67 28.85 -1.89
N VAL A 331 -3.36 28.03 -2.89
CA VAL A 331 -3.71 26.59 -2.90
C VAL A 331 -2.46 25.76 -3.04
N SER A 332 -2.18 24.93 -2.05
CA SER A 332 -1.19 23.87 -2.14
C SER A 332 -1.87 22.49 -2.12
N ILE A 333 -1.34 21.56 -2.91
CA ILE A 333 -1.81 20.17 -2.95
C ILE A 333 -0.59 19.27 -2.85
N ASP A 334 -0.62 18.38 -1.89
CA ASP A 334 0.41 17.38 -1.63
C ASP A 334 -0.11 15.99 -2.03
N THR A 335 0.49 15.41 -3.07
CA THR A 335 0.14 14.06 -3.54
C THR A 335 0.85 13.02 -2.66
N LYS A 336 0.07 12.32 -1.85
CA LYS A 336 0.57 11.26 -0.96
C LYS A 336 0.74 9.93 -1.68
N THR A 337 -0.28 9.52 -2.44
CA THR A 337 -0.25 8.27 -3.21
C THR A 337 -0.88 8.45 -4.59
N LEU A 338 -0.46 7.61 -5.53
CA LEU A 338 -1.13 7.41 -6.80
C LEU A 338 -2.23 6.36 -6.66
N VAL A 339 -2.99 6.09 -7.73
CA VAL A 339 -3.92 4.96 -7.76
C VAL A 339 -3.14 3.65 -7.68
N THR A 340 -3.46 2.78 -6.72
CA THR A 340 -2.94 1.40 -6.70
C THR A 340 -3.60 0.63 -7.83
N TYR A 341 -2.83 0.43 -8.89
CA TYR A 341 -3.31 -0.15 -10.15
C TYR A 341 -2.71 -1.52 -10.38
N ASN A 342 -3.55 -2.53 -10.39
CA ASN A 342 -3.18 -3.90 -10.70
C ASN A 342 -3.17 -4.13 -12.21
N THR A 343 -2.03 -4.46 -12.79
CA THR A 343 -1.89 -4.72 -14.23
C THR A 343 -2.79 -5.89 -14.66
N PRO A 344 -3.84 -5.67 -15.47
CA PRO A 344 -4.86 -6.70 -15.73
C PRO A 344 -4.32 -8.00 -16.30
N GLU A 345 -3.35 -7.93 -17.21
CA GLU A 345 -2.71 -9.09 -17.84
C GLU A 345 -1.91 -9.90 -16.81
N LEU A 346 -1.23 -9.19 -15.87
CA LEU A 346 -0.51 -9.83 -14.77
C LEU A 346 -1.48 -10.50 -13.81
N VAL A 347 -2.56 -9.83 -13.42
CA VAL A 347 -3.60 -10.39 -12.55
C VAL A 347 -4.15 -11.67 -13.15
N LYS A 348 -4.63 -11.62 -14.41
CA LYS A 348 -5.16 -12.79 -15.13
C LYS A 348 -4.17 -13.96 -15.15
N LYS A 349 -2.89 -13.66 -15.34
CA LYS A 349 -1.81 -14.66 -15.38
C LYS A 349 -1.55 -15.29 -14.00
N MET A 350 -1.67 -14.50 -12.92
CA MET A 350 -1.24 -14.90 -11.55
C MET A 350 -2.36 -15.36 -10.62
N ILE A 351 -3.65 -15.20 -10.99
CA ILE A 351 -4.77 -15.76 -10.22
C ILE A 351 -4.60 -17.25 -9.89
N PRO A 352 -4.16 -18.14 -10.82
CA PRO A 352 -3.95 -19.54 -10.48
C PRO A 352 -2.94 -19.77 -9.36
N SER A 353 -1.95 -18.89 -9.17
CA SER A 353 -0.99 -18.96 -8.07
C SER A 353 -1.67 -18.66 -6.72
N LEU A 354 -2.52 -17.64 -6.67
CA LEU A 354 -3.30 -17.33 -5.47
C LEU A 354 -4.30 -18.45 -5.14
N GLN A 355 -4.93 -19.04 -6.18
CA GLN A 355 -5.84 -20.17 -6.03
C GLN A 355 -5.14 -21.43 -5.54
N SER A 356 -3.88 -21.64 -5.91
CA SER A 356 -3.02 -22.71 -5.39
C SER A 356 -2.78 -22.54 -3.88
N ALA A 357 -2.52 -21.30 -3.43
CA ALA A 357 -2.22 -20.99 -2.03
C ALA A 357 -3.45 -21.02 -1.11
N ALA A 358 -4.56 -20.44 -1.55
CA ALA A 358 -5.77 -20.22 -0.74
C ALA A 358 -6.92 -21.20 -1.04
N GLY A 359 -6.88 -21.90 -2.18
CA GLY A 359 -8.00 -22.67 -2.74
C GLY A 359 -8.89 -21.83 -3.66
N ILE A 360 -9.40 -22.46 -4.72
CA ILE A 360 -10.11 -21.78 -5.83
C ILE A 360 -11.32 -20.95 -5.37
N ASN A 361 -12.06 -21.41 -4.36
CA ASN A 361 -13.26 -20.76 -3.83
C ASN A 361 -12.95 -19.59 -2.90
N ASN A 362 -11.70 -19.45 -2.47
CA ASN A 362 -11.26 -18.45 -1.51
C ASN A 362 -10.53 -17.27 -2.15
N VAL A 363 -10.37 -17.28 -3.48
CA VAL A 363 -9.79 -16.16 -4.24
C VAL A 363 -10.92 -15.45 -4.97
N LYS A 364 -11.21 -14.21 -4.56
CA LYS A 364 -12.40 -13.47 -4.98
C LYS A 364 -12.03 -12.13 -5.59
N GLU A 365 -12.68 -11.79 -6.70
CA GLU A 365 -12.65 -10.41 -7.18
C GLU A 365 -13.59 -9.55 -6.32
N ARG A 366 -13.14 -8.34 -5.98
CA ARG A 366 -13.91 -7.37 -5.20
C ARG A 366 -14.07 -6.05 -5.95
N GLU A 367 -14.89 -5.16 -5.41
CA GLU A 367 -14.94 -3.78 -5.87
C GLU A 367 -13.72 -2.98 -5.35
N TRP A 368 -13.42 -1.87 -6.04
CA TRP A 368 -12.41 -0.91 -5.61
C TRP A 368 -12.76 -0.29 -4.24
N VAL A 369 -11.74 0.27 -3.58
CA VAL A 369 -11.90 0.96 -2.31
C VAL A 369 -11.32 2.38 -2.37
N THR A 370 -11.78 3.24 -1.46
CA THR A 370 -11.29 4.62 -1.33
C THR A 370 -10.12 4.76 -0.35
N GLY A 371 -9.69 3.66 0.27
CA GLY A 371 -8.39 3.58 0.93
C GLY A 371 -7.26 3.84 -0.07
N ALA A 372 -6.11 4.25 0.41
CA ALA A 372 -4.94 4.56 -0.39
C ALA A 372 -3.75 3.72 0.08
N GLU A 373 -2.79 3.49 -0.81
CA GLU A 373 -1.63 2.63 -0.58
C GLU A 373 -0.46 3.12 -1.45
N ASP A 374 0.70 3.36 -0.84
CA ASP A 374 1.84 3.92 -1.54
C ASP A 374 2.59 2.89 -2.42
N PHE A 375 2.26 1.60 -2.31
CA PHE A 375 2.67 0.58 -3.28
C PHE A 375 2.43 1.01 -4.73
N SER A 376 1.48 1.90 -4.95
CA SER A 376 1.16 2.53 -6.23
C SER A 376 2.36 3.10 -6.97
N TYR A 377 3.39 3.61 -6.26
CA TYR A 377 4.60 4.17 -6.86
C TYR A 377 5.44 3.10 -7.57
N TYR A 378 5.50 1.87 -7.07
CA TYR A 378 6.21 0.77 -7.73
C TYR A 378 5.56 0.41 -9.06
N GLY A 379 4.23 0.49 -9.16
CA GLY A 379 3.46 0.26 -10.37
C GLY A 379 3.79 1.22 -11.51
N THR A 380 4.47 2.35 -11.23
CA THR A 380 4.98 3.27 -12.25
C THR A 380 6.24 2.74 -12.94
N LYS A 381 6.91 1.72 -12.39
CA LYS A 381 8.21 1.20 -12.84
C LYS A 381 8.15 -0.21 -13.40
N ALA A 382 7.18 -1.03 -12.96
CA ALA A 382 7.02 -2.40 -13.42
C ALA A 382 5.54 -2.81 -13.32
N PRO A 383 5.08 -3.83 -14.08
CA PRO A 383 3.79 -4.46 -13.84
C PRO A 383 3.64 -4.86 -12.38
N ALA A 384 2.52 -4.48 -11.77
CA ALA A 384 2.27 -4.63 -10.34
C ALA A 384 0.98 -5.40 -10.06
N PHE A 385 0.98 -6.19 -8.99
CA PHE A 385 -0.21 -6.85 -8.49
C PHE A 385 -0.24 -6.81 -6.96
N PHE A 386 -1.21 -6.11 -6.42
CA PHE A 386 -1.50 -5.96 -5.00
C PHE A 386 -2.83 -6.63 -4.66
N PHE A 387 -2.90 -7.34 -3.54
CA PHE A 387 -4.11 -8.05 -3.13
C PHE A 387 -4.30 -8.01 -1.61
N TYR A 388 -5.54 -8.19 -1.17
CA TYR A 388 -5.87 -8.32 0.25
C TYR A 388 -5.83 -9.76 0.71
N LEU A 389 -5.30 -9.96 1.91
CA LEU A 389 -5.25 -11.25 2.62
C LEU A 389 -6.16 -11.18 3.85
N GLY A 390 -7.00 -12.17 4.04
CA GLY A 390 -7.88 -12.24 5.19
C GLY A 390 -7.15 -12.38 6.53
N GLY A 391 -7.48 -11.50 7.48
CA GLY A 391 -7.00 -11.48 8.86
C GLY A 391 -8.13 -11.60 9.90
N MET A 392 -9.38 -11.77 9.49
CA MET A 392 -10.52 -11.93 10.38
C MET A 392 -10.72 -13.37 10.78
N LYS A 393 -10.99 -13.62 12.06
CA LYS A 393 -11.35 -14.94 12.58
C LYS A 393 -12.57 -15.50 11.85
N LYS A 394 -12.52 -16.80 11.51
CA LYS A 394 -13.63 -17.51 10.85
C LYS A 394 -14.95 -17.37 11.60
N GLY A 395 -16.01 -17.11 10.86
CA GLY A 395 -17.37 -17.00 11.38
C GLY A 395 -17.67 -15.70 12.16
N ARG A 396 -16.76 -14.73 12.19
CA ARG A 396 -17.02 -13.40 12.74
C ARG A 396 -17.81 -12.58 11.73
N ASP A 397 -18.76 -11.76 12.22
CA ASP A 397 -19.39 -10.75 11.36
C ASP A 397 -18.35 -9.67 10.98
N PRO A 398 -18.11 -9.39 9.69
CA PRO A 398 -17.17 -8.36 9.25
C PRO A 398 -17.44 -6.96 9.85
N LYS A 399 -18.70 -6.65 10.14
CA LYS A 399 -19.09 -5.37 10.79
C LYS A 399 -18.60 -5.25 12.23
N LEU A 400 -18.24 -6.36 12.87
CA LEU A 400 -17.72 -6.41 14.23
C LEU A 400 -16.20 -6.57 14.27
N ALA A 401 -15.54 -6.66 13.11
CA ALA A 401 -14.09 -6.68 13.04
C ALA A 401 -13.52 -5.30 13.45
N PRO A 402 -12.49 -5.26 14.32
CA PRO A 402 -11.85 -4.00 14.68
C PRO A 402 -11.24 -3.36 13.43
N PRO A 403 -11.60 -2.12 13.09
CA PRO A 403 -11.06 -1.46 11.91
C PRO A 403 -9.56 -1.21 12.03
N HIS A 404 -8.87 -1.16 10.89
CA HIS A 404 -7.52 -0.61 10.79
C HIS A 404 -7.47 0.80 11.39
N HIS A 405 -6.28 1.24 11.83
CA HIS A 405 -6.01 2.55 12.44
C HIS A 405 -6.81 2.80 13.72
N THR A 406 -7.18 1.74 14.45
CA THR A 406 -7.85 1.87 15.75
C THR A 406 -7.06 1.19 16.87
N ALA A 407 -7.23 1.70 18.09
CA ALA A 407 -6.57 1.15 19.28
C ALA A 407 -6.97 -0.31 19.63
N ALA A 408 -8.04 -0.81 19.03
CA ALA A 408 -8.56 -2.17 19.23
C ALA A 408 -8.25 -3.10 18.05
N PHE A 409 -7.45 -2.66 17.07
CA PHE A 409 -7.10 -3.46 15.89
C PHE A 409 -6.45 -4.78 16.31
N GLU A 410 -6.93 -5.85 15.74
CA GLU A 410 -6.41 -7.22 15.91
C GLU A 410 -6.65 -8.05 14.66
N ILE A 411 -5.81 -9.03 14.43
CA ILE A 411 -5.98 -10.01 13.35
C ILE A 411 -5.80 -11.44 13.89
N ASP A 412 -6.34 -12.41 13.16
CA ASP A 412 -6.10 -13.83 13.36
C ASP A 412 -4.84 -14.24 12.58
N GLU A 413 -3.80 -14.65 13.30
CA GLU A 413 -2.49 -15.02 12.76
C GLU A 413 -2.52 -16.24 11.84
N SER A 414 -3.57 -17.07 11.91
CA SER A 414 -3.71 -18.29 11.08
C SER A 414 -3.82 -17.98 9.58
N GLY A 415 -4.16 -16.74 9.21
CA GLY A 415 -4.16 -16.27 7.82
C GLY A 415 -2.77 -16.10 7.21
N MET A 416 -1.75 -15.87 8.04
CA MET A 416 -0.39 -15.50 7.57
C MET A 416 0.24 -16.60 6.71
N LYS A 417 0.02 -17.88 7.01
CA LYS A 417 0.50 -18.99 6.20
C LYS A 417 -0.01 -18.95 4.77
N THR A 418 -1.24 -18.51 4.54
CA THR A 418 -1.80 -18.32 3.19
C THR A 418 -1.04 -17.25 2.43
N GLY A 419 -0.66 -16.12 3.08
CA GLY A 419 0.16 -15.05 2.48
C GLY A 419 1.57 -15.54 2.11
N ILE A 420 2.22 -16.32 2.98
CA ILE A 420 3.53 -16.93 2.70
C ILE A 420 3.45 -17.81 1.44
N LYS A 421 2.46 -18.70 1.36
CA LYS A 421 2.26 -19.58 0.21
C LYS A 421 1.95 -18.79 -1.05
N ALA A 422 1.10 -17.77 -0.95
CA ALA A 422 0.74 -16.92 -2.08
C ALA A 422 1.97 -16.23 -2.69
N PHE A 423 2.82 -15.60 -1.89
CA PHE A 423 4.05 -14.98 -2.38
C PHE A 423 5.01 -16.00 -3.01
N CYS A 424 5.23 -17.16 -2.37
CA CYS A 424 6.08 -18.21 -2.92
C CYS A 424 5.54 -18.74 -4.27
N ASP A 425 4.23 -19.02 -4.36
CA ASP A 425 3.58 -19.53 -5.57
C ASP A 425 3.63 -18.49 -6.70
N LEU A 426 3.43 -17.20 -6.40
CA LEU A 426 3.58 -16.11 -7.37
C LEU A 426 5.00 -16.08 -7.96
N VAL A 427 6.05 -16.23 -7.14
CA VAL A 427 7.43 -16.29 -7.61
C VAL A 427 7.66 -17.51 -8.52
N ILE A 428 7.26 -18.71 -8.04
CA ILE A 428 7.48 -19.94 -8.79
C ILE A 428 6.73 -19.95 -10.13
N ASP A 429 5.47 -19.49 -10.14
CA ASP A 429 4.68 -19.51 -11.35
C ASP A 429 5.15 -18.41 -12.33
N TYR A 430 5.48 -17.21 -11.85
CA TYR A 430 5.96 -16.14 -12.73
C TYR A 430 7.28 -16.49 -13.40
N MET A 431 8.27 -17.01 -12.65
CA MET A 431 9.57 -17.36 -13.22
C MET A 431 9.51 -18.56 -14.21
N ASN A 432 8.42 -19.33 -14.20
CA ASN A 432 8.18 -20.45 -15.10
C ASN A 432 7.17 -20.13 -16.20
N SER A 433 6.53 -18.97 -16.17
CA SER A 433 5.61 -18.53 -17.20
C SER A 433 6.36 -17.89 -18.36
N LYS A 434 6.10 -18.39 -19.56
CA LYS A 434 6.62 -17.83 -20.83
C LYS A 434 5.81 -16.58 -21.22
#